data_5e90a3f518f6303a4bddfddc4ae642ab
#
_entry.id   5e90a3f518f6303a4bddfddc4ae642ab
#
_cell.length_a   1.000
_cell.length_b   1.000
_cell.length_c   1.000
_cell.angle_alpha   90.00
_cell.angle_beta   90.00
_cell.angle_gamma   90.00
#
_symmetry.space_group_name_H-M   'P 1'
#
loop_
_entity.id
_entity.type
_entity.pdbx_description
1 polymer ?
#
loop_
_entity_poly.entity_id
_entity_poly.type
_entity_poly.pdbx_seq_one_letter_code
_entity_poly.pdbx_strand_id
1 'polypeptide(L)'
;GEVRAGELAEPLCELELELKSGETADLLALATALAEQGGLRQGSLSKAARGYHLAQGNAERELRPLSVLKPAPKSTVEQGMVAAFELALSHWQYHEELWLRGDKQARRAVMEAIGLIRQALVIFGGLGPRKASTDLRARLTALEPLLVDKTTQPQELCYGTEYLQCKLALTSWLITGAWRPFIDAKSQAKLDGSFKRFSDIMLGRSASELKEAFTRTLNEDEYQEQLPRLTRQVLAIILLSGAYPDSETGPYIDSWRELQSAIAERRQGWYEASRKQALSHAPFWLNGAVR
;
A
#
# COMPACT_ATOMS: atom_id res chain seq x y z
N GLY A 1 -28.80 -12.48 5.49
CA GLY A 1 -28.67 -13.25 6.72
C GLY A 1 -28.12 -12.42 7.88
N GLU A 2 -27.72 -13.11 8.93
CA GLU A 2 -27.06 -12.49 10.09
C GLU A 2 -26.04 -13.45 10.70
N VAL A 3 -25.04 -12.88 11.34
CA VAL A 3 -24.08 -13.58 12.19
C VAL A 3 -24.52 -13.34 13.63
N ARG A 4 -24.59 -14.39 14.45
CA ARG A 4 -24.99 -14.33 15.85
C ARG A 4 -23.88 -14.82 16.78
N ALA A 5 -23.79 -14.16 17.94
CA ALA A 5 -22.93 -14.57 19.03
C ALA A 5 -23.66 -14.30 20.36
N GLY A 6 -24.26 -15.34 20.95
CA GLY A 6 -25.15 -15.19 22.08
C GLY A 6 -26.38 -14.34 21.70
N GLU A 7 -26.63 -13.29 22.46
CA GLU A 7 -27.71 -12.32 22.23
C GLU A 7 -27.37 -11.26 21.17
N LEU A 8 -26.11 -11.19 20.74
CA LEU A 8 -25.66 -10.21 19.74
C LEU A 8 -25.90 -10.73 18.33
N ALA A 9 -26.32 -9.85 17.43
CA ALA A 9 -26.48 -10.15 16.01
C ALA A 9 -25.93 -9.00 15.14
N GLU A 10 -25.35 -9.35 14.02
CA GLU A 10 -24.87 -8.42 12.98
C GLU A 10 -25.44 -8.87 11.62
N PRO A 11 -26.05 -7.96 10.83
CA PRO A 11 -26.56 -8.32 9.52
C PRO A 11 -25.42 -8.73 8.59
N LEU A 12 -25.71 -9.73 7.75
CA LEU A 12 -24.80 -10.24 6.76
C LEU A 12 -25.49 -10.26 5.40
N CYS A 13 -24.91 -9.56 4.44
CA CYS A 13 -25.31 -9.59 3.04
C CYS A 13 -24.05 -9.76 2.19
N GLU A 14 -23.81 -10.99 1.75
CA GLU A 14 -22.64 -11.32 0.94
C GLU A 14 -22.96 -12.28 -0.18
N LEU A 15 -22.17 -12.20 -1.24
CA LEU A 15 -22.11 -13.13 -2.35
C LEU A 15 -20.73 -13.79 -2.32
N GLU A 16 -20.70 -15.12 -2.36
CA GLU A 16 -19.48 -15.89 -2.44
C GLU A 16 -19.36 -16.56 -3.81
N LEU A 17 -18.21 -16.40 -4.44
CA LEU A 17 -17.85 -17.11 -5.66
C LEU A 17 -16.81 -18.16 -5.32
N GLU A 18 -17.14 -19.42 -5.54
CA GLU A 18 -16.27 -20.54 -5.23
C GLU A 18 -15.88 -21.29 -6.51
N LEU A 19 -14.58 -21.34 -6.79
CA LEU A 19 -14.06 -22.08 -7.94
C LEU A 19 -14.10 -23.59 -7.65
N LYS A 20 -14.97 -24.33 -8.34
CA LYS A 20 -15.05 -25.79 -8.26
C LYS A 20 -14.08 -26.47 -9.23
N SER A 21 -13.93 -25.90 -10.43
CA SER A 21 -13.02 -26.36 -11.48
C SER A 21 -12.80 -25.25 -12.49
N GLY A 22 -11.77 -25.35 -13.30
CA GLY A 22 -11.40 -24.33 -14.28
C GLY A 22 -10.29 -23.40 -13.78
N GLU A 23 -10.20 -22.21 -14.37
CA GLU A 23 -9.13 -21.28 -14.11
C GLU A 23 -9.57 -20.18 -13.14
N THR A 24 -8.66 -19.77 -12.25
CA THR A 24 -8.91 -18.65 -11.31
C THR A 24 -9.27 -17.37 -12.06
N ALA A 25 -8.72 -17.16 -13.27
CA ALA A 25 -9.05 -16.02 -14.12
C ALA A 25 -10.54 -15.93 -14.46
N ASP A 26 -11.23 -17.07 -14.64
CA ASP A 26 -12.66 -17.09 -14.95
C ASP A 26 -13.50 -16.62 -13.76
N LEU A 27 -13.12 -17.04 -12.55
CA LEU A 27 -13.75 -16.56 -11.31
C LEU A 27 -13.57 -15.05 -11.15
N LEU A 28 -12.38 -14.53 -11.41
CA LEU A 28 -12.10 -13.11 -11.32
C LEU A 28 -12.83 -12.29 -12.42
N ALA A 29 -12.97 -12.85 -13.62
CA ALA A 29 -13.77 -12.25 -14.69
C ALA A 29 -15.25 -12.15 -14.30
N LEU A 30 -15.82 -13.18 -13.68
CA LEU A 30 -17.18 -13.16 -13.17
C LEU A 30 -17.34 -12.12 -12.06
N ALA A 31 -16.40 -12.04 -11.11
CA ALA A 31 -16.41 -11.01 -10.06
C ALA A 31 -16.37 -9.60 -10.65
N THR A 32 -15.57 -9.38 -11.69
CA THR A 32 -15.46 -8.10 -12.40
C THR A 32 -16.78 -7.73 -13.10
N ALA A 33 -17.44 -8.69 -13.75
CA ALA A 33 -18.73 -8.48 -14.38
C ALA A 33 -19.83 -8.15 -13.34
N LEU A 34 -19.83 -8.82 -12.20
CA LEU A 34 -20.75 -8.52 -11.10
C LEU A 34 -20.51 -7.12 -10.52
N ALA A 35 -19.27 -6.66 -10.47
CA ALA A 35 -18.92 -5.31 -10.00
C ALA A 35 -19.57 -4.20 -10.82
N GLU A 36 -19.89 -4.44 -12.09
CA GLU A 36 -20.56 -3.47 -12.97
C GLU A 36 -21.98 -3.12 -12.50
N GLN A 37 -22.59 -4.00 -11.70
CA GLN A 37 -23.94 -3.76 -11.16
C GLN A 37 -23.97 -2.68 -10.06
N GLY A 38 -22.84 -2.37 -9.47
CA GLY A 38 -22.73 -1.46 -8.32
C GLY A 38 -23.23 -2.08 -7.01
N GLY A 39 -22.99 -1.39 -5.90
CA GLY A 39 -23.48 -1.80 -4.58
C GLY A 39 -22.77 -3.01 -3.98
N LEU A 40 -21.64 -3.42 -4.55
CA LEU A 40 -20.80 -4.51 -4.06
C LEU A 40 -19.44 -3.99 -3.61
N ARG A 41 -18.81 -4.71 -2.69
CA ARG A 41 -17.40 -4.52 -2.36
C ARG A 41 -16.70 -5.86 -2.14
N GLN A 42 -15.41 -5.89 -2.33
CA GLN A 42 -14.60 -7.07 -2.06
C GLN A 42 -14.49 -7.29 -0.55
N GLY A 43 -15.04 -8.39 -0.05
CA GLY A 43 -14.98 -8.77 1.36
C GLY A 43 -13.57 -9.23 1.76
N SER A 44 -13.23 -8.98 3.02
CA SER A 44 -11.95 -9.41 3.62
C SER A 44 -12.14 -10.21 4.90
N LEU A 45 -13.36 -10.25 5.46
CA LEU A 45 -13.68 -10.98 6.68
C LEU A 45 -14.56 -12.18 6.37
N SER A 46 -14.16 -13.35 6.86
CA SER A 46 -15.01 -14.53 6.85
C SER A 46 -16.18 -14.40 7.85
N LYS A 47 -17.23 -15.18 7.65
CA LYS A 47 -18.36 -15.29 8.60
C LYS A 47 -17.86 -15.63 10.01
N ALA A 48 -16.91 -16.57 10.11
CA ALA A 48 -16.29 -16.95 11.38
C ALA A 48 -15.56 -15.76 12.05
N ALA A 49 -14.76 -15.01 11.30
CA ALA A 49 -14.09 -13.81 11.83
C ALA A 49 -15.07 -12.77 12.32
N ARG A 50 -16.20 -12.57 11.62
CA ARG A 50 -17.28 -11.68 12.07
C ARG A 50 -17.92 -12.19 13.35
N GLY A 51 -18.19 -13.49 13.45
CA GLY A 51 -18.77 -14.14 14.63
C GLY A 51 -17.88 -14.02 15.86
N TYR A 52 -16.59 -14.28 15.73
CA TYR A 52 -15.62 -14.09 16.82
C TYR A 52 -15.52 -12.64 17.28
N HIS A 53 -15.50 -11.71 16.34
CA HIS A 53 -15.46 -10.29 16.66
C HIS A 53 -16.74 -9.84 17.39
N LEU A 54 -17.91 -10.30 16.94
CA LEU A 54 -19.19 -10.05 17.56
C LEU A 54 -19.25 -10.64 18.99
N ALA A 55 -18.72 -11.85 19.18
CA ALA A 55 -18.64 -12.49 20.49
C ALA A 55 -17.77 -11.73 21.50
N GLN A 56 -16.85 -10.92 21.01
CA GLN A 56 -16.03 -10.01 21.80
C GLN A 56 -16.69 -8.62 22.00
N GLY A 57 -17.98 -8.48 21.70
CA GLY A 57 -18.75 -7.25 21.83
C GLY A 57 -18.46 -6.22 20.75
N ASN A 58 -17.97 -6.63 19.58
CA ASN A 58 -17.53 -5.73 18.50
C ASN A 58 -16.55 -4.66 18.99
N ALA A 59 -15.61 -5.07 19.86
CA ALA A 59 -14.56 -4.18 20.32
C ALA A 59 -13.91 -3.46 19.14
N GLU A 60 -13.65 -2.15 19.28
CA GLU A 60 -12.99 -1.37 18.26
C GLU A 60 -11.66 -2.01 17.89
N ARG A 61 -11.44 -2.20 16.59
CA ARG A 61 -10.17 -2.66 16.09
C ARG A 61 -9.24 -1.47 15.94
N GLU A 62 -8.02 -1.63 16.42
CA GLU A 62 -7.01 -0.58 16.33
C GLU A 62 -6.52 -0.39 14.89
N LEU A 63 -6.18 0.85 14.56
CA LEU A 63 -5.41 1.15 13.36
C LEU A 63 -4.07 0.43 13.42
N ARG A 64 -3.70 -0.20 12.34
CA ARG A 64 -2.38 -0.83 12.20
C ARG A 64 -1.44 0.13 11.49
N PRO A 65 -0.28 0.47 12.08
CA PRO A 65 0.73 1.23 11.37
C PRO A 65 1.24 0.41 10.18
N LEU A 66 1.57 1.10 9.10
CA LEU A 66 2.23 0.47 7.97
C LEU A 66 3.64 0.04 8.40
N SER A 67 3.88 -1.26 8.41
CA SER A 67 5.17 -1.86 8.76
C SER A 67 6.08 -2.00 7.54
N VAL A 68 7.38 -2.10 7.80
CA VAL A 68 8.37 -2.40 6.76
C VAL A 68 8.06 -3.76 6.14
N LEU A 69 8.09 -3.83 4.81
CA LEU A 69 7.93 -5.09 4.08
C LEU A 69 9.07 -6.04 4.43
N LYS A 70 8.74 -7.22 4.94
CA LYS A 70 9.70 -8.29 5.29
C LYS A 70 9.55 -9.45 4.29
N PRO A 71 10.22 -9.42 3.13
CA PRO A 71 10.19 -10.53 2.19
C PRO A 71 10.94 -11.75 2.76
N ALA A 72 10.62 -12.93 2.25
CA ALA A 72 11.35 -14.14 2.62
C ALA A 72 12.85 -14.00 2.28
N PRO A 73 13.75 -14.64 3.06
CA PRO A 73 15.19 -14.62 2.78
C PRO A 73 15.47 -15.10 1.36
N LYS A 74 16.42 -14.47 0.67
CA LYS A 74 16.82 -14.77 -0.70
C LYS A 74 15.71 -14.60 -1.76
N SER A 75 14.67 -13.81 -1.47
CA SER A 75 13.63 -13.49 -2.45
C SER A 75 14.22 -12.88 -3.73
N THR A 76 13.61 -13.25 -4.85
CA THR A 76 13.85 -12.58 -6.13
C THR A 76 13.16 -11.22 -6.17
N VAL A 77 13.52 -10.40 -7.14
CA VAL A 77 12.86 -9.10 -7.37
C VAL A 77 11.37 -9.29 -7.65
N GLU A 78 10.98 -10.31 -8.44
CA GLU A 78 9.58 -10.62 -8.69
C GLU A 78 8.83 -10.98 -7.41
N GLN A 79 9.41 -11.82 -6.56
CA GLN A 79 8.82 -12.17 -5.26
C GLN A 79 8.68 -10.95 -4.35
N GLY A 80 9.67 -10.07 -4.31
CA GLY A 80 9.62 -8.81 -3.56
C GLY A 80 8.55 -7.87 -4.11
N MET A 81 8.40 -7.78 -5.42
CA MET A 81 7.34 -7.01 -6.07
C MET A 81 5.95 -7.52 -5.67
N VAL A 82 5.71 -8.82 -5.78
CA VAL A 82 4.43 -9.44 -5.39
C VAL A 82 4.14 -9.16 -3.91
N ALA A 83 5.12 -9.38 -3.04
CA ALA A 83 4.98 -9.12 -1.61
C ALA A 83 4.65 -7.65 -1.29
N ALA A 84 5.19 -6.70 -2.05
CA ALA A 84 4.88 -5.27 -1.91
C ALA A 84 3.41 -4.97 -2.22
N PHE A 85 2.87 -5.52 -3.30
CA PHE A 85 1.46 -5.35 -3.66
C PHE A 85 0.52 -6.06 -2.69
N GLU A 86 0.90 -7.25 -2.20
CA GLU A 86 0.14 -7.98 -1.19
C GLU A 86 0.08 -7.21 0.13
N LEU A 87 1.19 -6.63 0.58
CA LEU A 87 1.22 -5.76 1.75
C LEU A 87 0.26 -4.57 1.60
N ALA A 88 0.32 -3.90 0.45
CA ALA A 88 -0.52 -2.75 0.17
C ALA A 88 -2.00 -3.13 0.14
N LEU A 89 -2.36 -4.22 -0.52
CA LEU A 89 -3.73 -4.71 -0.62
C LEU A 89 -4.27 -5.14 0.75
N SER A 90 -3.46 -5.83 1.56
CA SER A 90 -3.81 -6.22 2.93
C SER A 90 -4.05 -5.00 3.83
N HIS A 91 -3.19 -4.00 3.75
CA HIS A 91 -3.33 -2.73 4.47
C HIS A 91 -4.60 -1.98 4.06
N TRP A 92 -4.90 -1.96 2.77
CA TRP A 92 -6.12 -1.38 2.21
C TRP A 92 -7.37 -2.07 2.77
N GLN A 93 -7.45 -3.39 2.62
CA GLN A 93 -8.63 -4.18 3.03
C GLN A 93 -8.90 -4.08 4.53
N TYR A 94 -7.85 -4.15 5.35
CA TYR A 94 -7.99 -4.04 6.80
C TYR A 94 -8.58 -2.68 7.21
N HIS A 95 -8.05 -1.59 6.69
CA HIS A 95 -8.47 -0.25 7.07
C HIS A 95 -9.78 0.20 6.40
N GLU A 96 -10.11 -0.34 5.23
CA GLU A 96 -11.42 -0.15 4.62
C GLU A 96 -12.54 -0.66 5.53
N GLU A 97 -12.37 -1.83 6.13
CA GLU A 97 -13.34 -2.38 7.07
C GLU A 97 -13.51 -1.49 8.32
N LEU A 98 -12.42 -0.99 8.87
CA LEU A 98 -12.45 -0.04 9.98
C LEU A 98 -13.16 1.27 9.59
N TRP A 99 -12.87 1.79 8.41
CA TRP A 99 -13.49 3.01 7.91
C TRP A 99 -15.00 2.86 7.74
N LEU A 100 -15.44 1.74 7.18
CA LEU A 100 -16.87 1.42 7.03
C LEU A 100 -17.58 1.21 8.37
N ARG A 101 -16.86 0.77 9.40
CA ARG A 101 -17.36 0.65 10.77
C ARG A 101 -17.36 1.97 11.56
N GLY A 102 -16.93 3.07 10.95
CA GLY A 102 -17.01 4.42 11.49
C GLY A 102 -15.69 5.03 11.98
N ASP A 103 -14.56 4.32 11.88
CA ASP A 103 -13.26 4.92 12.20
C ASP A 103 -12.82 5.87 11.09
N LYS A 104 -13.01 7.16 11.32
CA LYS A 104 -12.65 8.21 10.36
C LYS A 104 -11.14 8.31 10.08
N GLN A 105 -10.31 7.86 11.01
CA GLN A 105 -8.84 7.88 10.83
C GLN A 105 -8.38 6.80 9.87
N ALA A 106 -9.15 5.71 9.73
CA ALA A 106 -8.85 4.62 8.82
C ALA A 106 -8.82 5.04 7.34
N ARG A 107 -9.54 6.11 6.97
CA ARG A 107 -9.45 6.72 5.63
C ARG A 107 -8.02 7.06 5.24
N ARG A 108 -7.26 7.66 6.16
CA ARG A 108 -5.86 8.01 5.91
C ARG A 108 -5.02 6.76 5.60
N ALA A 109 -5.27 5.67 6.31
CA ALA A 109 -4.59 4.39 6.06
C ALA A 109 -4.99 3.77 4.71
N VAL A 110 -6.24 3.91 4.27
CA VAL A 110 -6.67 3.51 2.91
C VAL A 110 -5.93 4.33 1.84
N MET A 111 -5.83 5.63 2.02
CA MET A 111 -5.06 6.50 1.11
C MET A 111 -3.57 6.13 1.09
N GLU A 112 -3.01 5.80 2.24
CA GLU A 112 -1.62 5.34 2.37
C GLU A 112 -1.40 4.03 1.60
N ALA A 113 -2.33 3.08 1.70
CA ALA A 113 -2.27 1.83 0.94
C ALA A 113 -2.28 2.04 -0.57
N ILE A 114 -3.13 2.94 -1.06
CA ILE A 114 -3.19 3.30 -2.49
C ILE A 114 -1.91 4.00 -2.93
N GLY A 115 -1.38 4.88 -2.10
CA GLY A 115 -0.06 5.51 -2.32
C GLY A 115 1.05 4.47 -2.39
N LEU A 116 1.00 3.44 -1.55
CA LEU A 116 1.96 2.33 -1.54
C LEU A 116 1.91 1.52 -2.85
N ILE A 117 0.72 1.24 -3.36
CA ILE A 117 0.54 0.58 -4.67
C ILE A 117 1.15 1.43 -5.79
N ARG A 118 0.87 2.73 -5.80
CA ARG A 118 1.45 3.66 -6.78
C ARG A 118 2.97 3.67 -6.72
N GLN A 119 3.52 3.71 -5.52
CA GLN A 119 4.97 3.73 -5.33
C GLN A 119 5.61 2.39 -5.73
N ALA A 120 4.97 1.26 -5.46
CA ALA A 120 5.40 -0.04 -5.95
C ALA A 120 5.43 -0.07 -7.49
N LEU A 121 4.41 0.44 -8.16
CA LEU A 121 4.39 0.57 -9.62
C LEU A 121 5.52 1.45 -10.17
N VAL A 122 5.97 2.45 -9.42
CA VAL A 122 7.14 3.29 -9.78
C VAL A 122 8.44 2.52 -9.58
N ILE A 123 8.63 1.91 -8.41
CA ILE A 123 9.86 1.19 -8.03
C ILE A 123 10.12 0.04 -9.01
N PHE A 124 9.11 -0.77 -9.30
CA PHE A 124 9.23 -1.94 -10.18
C PHE A 124 8.98 -1.63 -11.66
N GLY A 125 8.58 -0.40 -11.98
CA GLY A 125 8.21 0.00 -13.35
C GLY A 125 9.34 -0.04 -14.38
N GLY A 126 10.60 -0.04 -13.94
CA GLY A 126 11.77 -0.19 -14.82
C GLY A 126 12.12 -1.64 -15.18
N LEU A 127 11.39 -2.63 -14.64
CA LEU A 127 11.65 -4.06 -14.86
C LEU A 127 10.90 -4.62 -16.06
N GLY A 128 9.88 -3.91 -16.55
CA GLY A 128 9.09 -4.32 -17.71
C GLY A 128 8.46 -3.12 -18.43
N PRO A 129 7.79 -3.35 -19.55
CA PRO A 129 7.17 -2.27 -20.31
C PRO A 129 5.99 -1.65 -19.54
N ARG A 130 5.87 -0.34 -19.62
CA ARG A 130 4.83 0.43 -18.93
C ARG A 130 3.41 -0.08 -19.21
N LYS A 131 3.17 -0.60 -20.41
CA LYS A 131 1.87 -1.17 -20.81
C LYS A 131 1.39 -2.31 -19.92
N ALA A 132 2.31 -3.02 -19.22
CA ALA A 132 1.96 -4.09 -18.29
C ALA A 132 1.16 -3.61 -17.06
N SER A 133 1.16 -2.32 -16.76
CA SER A 133 0.44 -1.71 -15.62
C SER A 133 -0.40 -0.49 -15.99
N THR A 134 -0.63 -0.24 -17.28
CA THR A 134 -1.34 0.98 -17.75
C THR A 134 -2.76 1.06 -17.18
N ASP A 135 -3.51 -0.03 -17.23
CA ASP A 135 -4.89 -0.08 -16.73
C ASP A 135 -4.93 0.17 -15.21
N LEU A 136 -4.07 -0.47 -14.43
CA LEU A 136 -3.99 -0.24 -12.98
C LEU A 136 -3.70 1.22 -12.65
N ARG A 137 -2.76 1.83 -13.37
CA ARG A 137 -2.40 3.24 -13.16
C ARG A 137 -3.58 4.17 -13.47
N ALA A 138 -4.32 3.91 -14.53
CA ALA A 138 -5.49 4.69 -14.90
C ALA A 138 -6.58 4.59 -13.83
N ARG A 139 -6.87 3.38 -13.35
CA ARG A 139 -7.87 3.15 -12.30
C ARG A 139 -7.50 3.81 -10.98
N LEU A 140 -6.24 3.72 -10.55
CA LEU A 140 -5.75 4.39 -9.35
C LEU A 140 -5.84 5.92 -9.47
N THR A 141 -5.56 6.46 -10.66
CA THR A 141 -5.68 7.90 -10.92
C THR A 141 -7.14 8.37 -10.85
N ALA A 142 -8.07 7.57 -11.32
CA ALA A 142 -9.50 7.88 -11.26
C ALA A 142 -10.05 7.87 -9.82
N LEU A 143 -9.47 7.04 -8.92
CA LEU A 143 -9.88 7.00 -7.51
C LEU A 143 -9.38 8.19 -6.67
N GLU A 144 -8.27 8.81 -7.06
CA GLU A 144 -7.61 9.83 -6.25
C GLU A 144 -8.52 11.02 -5.88
N PRO A 145 -9.27 11.64 -6.80
CA PRO A 145 -10.18 12.73 -6.45
C PRO A 145 -11.26 12.31 -5.45
N LEU A 146 -11.79 11.10 -5.59
CA LEU A 146 -12.84 10.55 -4.72
C LEU A 146 -12.31 10.31 -3.29
N LEU A 147 -11.06 9.93 -3.16
CA LEU A 147 -10.41 9.72 -1.86
C LEU A 147 -10.01 11.04 -1.19
N VAL A 148 -9.68 12.06 -1.95
CA VAL A 148 -9.31 13.39 -1.42
C VAL A 148 -10.55 14.14 -0.95
N ASP A 149 -11.69 13.96 -1.59
CA ASP A 149 -12.95 14.60 -1.19
C ASP A 149 -13.42 14.09 0.18
N LYS A 150 -13.28 14.97 1.20
CA LYS A 150 -13.66 14.67 2.58
C LYS A 150 -15.16 14.56 2.81
N THR A 151 -15.99 14.95 1.85
CA THR A 151 -17.45 14.89 1.95
C THR A 151 -18.00 13.53 1.55
N THR A 152 -17.24 12.75 0.75
CA THR A 152 -17.64 11.42 0.31
C THR A 152 -17.75 10.46 1.49
N GLN A 153 -18.90 9.82 1.63
CA GLN A 153 -19.12 8.83 2.68
C GLN A 153 -18.42 7.50 2.36
N PRO A 154 -17.89 6.78 3.36
CA PRO A 154 -17.19 5.52 3.12
C PRO A 154 -18.06 4.48 2.41
N GLN A 155 -19.34 4.37 2.75
CA GLN A 155 -20.26 3.44 2.12
C GLN A 155 -20.46 3.75 0.63
N GLU A 156 -20.61 5.02 0.29
CA GLU A 156 -20.77 5.47 -1.09
C GLU A 156 -19.54 5.14 -1.92
N LEU A 157 -18.36 5.43 -1.41
CA LEU A 157 -17.11 5.18 -2.11
C LEU A 157 -16.78 3.68 -2.20
N CYS A 158 -16.75 2.98 -1.06
CA CYS A 158 -16.27 1.59 -1.00
C CYS A 158 -17.20 0.59 -1.71
N TYR A 159 -18.49 0.91 -1.86
CA TYR A 159 -19.45 0.16 -2.65
C TYR A 159 -19.63 0.71 -4.07
N GLY A 160 -18.84 1.71 -4.45
CA GLY A 160 -18.83 2.26 -5.80
C GLY A 160 -18.18 1.33 -6.80
N THR A 161 -18.71 1.32 -8.03
CA THR A 161 -18.23 0.48 -9.12
C THR A 161 -16.74 0.71 -9.43
N GLU A 162 -16.32 1.95 -9.55
CA GLU A 162 -14.91 2.29 -9.88
C GLU A 162 -13.93 1.84 -8.81
N TYR A 163 -14.31 1.99 -7.54
CA TYR A 163 -13.51 1.57 -6.41
C TYR A 163 -13.33 0.04 -6.38
N LEU A 164 -14.42 -0.71 -6.52
CA LEU A 164 -14.40 -2.17 -6.56
C LEU A 164 -13.62 -2.68 -7.77
N GLN A 165 -13.86 -2.13 -8.96
CA GLN A 165 -13.14 -2.52 -10.17
C GLN A 165 -11.64 -2.28 -10.07
N CYS A 166 -11.20 -1.21 -9.40
CA CYS A 166 -9.79 -0.95 -9.16
C CYS A 166 -9.18 -2.05 -8.26
N LYS A 167 -9.83 -2.42 -7.16
CA LYS A 167 -9.36 -3.49 -6.27
C LYS A 167 -9.34 -4.85 -6.97
N LEU A 168 -10.38 -5.19 -7.72
CA LEU A 168 -10.44 -6.44 -8.48
C LEU A 168 -9.40 -6.48 -9.59
N ALA A 169 -9.15 -5.37 -10.27
CA ALA A 169 -8.09 -5.28 -11.29
C ALA A 169 -6.71 -5.55 -10.68
N LEU A 170 -6.41 -4.98 -9.52
CA LEU A 170 -5.18 -5.25 -8.79
C LEU A 170 -5.09 -6.71 -8.34
N THR A 171 -6.15 -7.25 -7.75
CA THR A 171 -6.23 -8.65 -7.31
C THR A 171 -6.01 -9.60 -8.48
N SER A 172 -6.69 -9.37 -9.60
CA SER A 172 -6.54 -10.16 -10.82
C SER A 172 -5.14 -10.07 -11.38
N TRP A 173 -4.56 -8.87 -11.46
CA TRP A 173 -3.21 -8.64 -11.94
C TRP A 173 -2.17 -9.42 -11.14
N LEU A 174 -2.31 -9.45 -9.81
CA LEU A 174 -1.45 -10.21 -8.91
C LEU A 174 -1.61 -11.72 -9.07
N ILE A 175 -2.84 -12.21 -9.00
CA ILE A 175 -3.14 -13.65 -8.98
C ILE A 175 -2.80 -14.29 -10.32
N THR A 176 -3.09 -13.62 -11.44
CA THR A 176 -2.84 -14.16 -12.78
C THR A 176 -1.42 -13.89 -13.27
N GLY A 177 -0.64 -13.06 -12.56
CA GLY A 177 0.68 -12.64 -13.03
C GLY A 177 0.59 -11.88 -14.35
N ALA A 178 -0.36 -10.95 -14.47
CA ALA A 178 -0.72 -10.26 -15.72
C ALA A 178 0.42 -9.45 -16.35
N TRP A 179 1.52 -9.20 -15.65
CA TRP A 179 2.73 -8.58 -16.21
C TRP A 179 3.57 -9.55 -17.03
N ARG A 180 3.51 -10.86 -16.74
CA ARG A 180 4.40 -11.88 -17.36
C ARG A 180 4.37 -11.92 -18.88
N PRO A 181 3.23 -11.82 -19.57
CA PRO A 181 3.20 -11.79 -21.04
C PRO A 181 3.95 -10.63 -21.68
N PHE A 182 4.25 -9.58 -20.91
CA PHE A 182 4.97 -8.40 -21.39
C PHE A 182 6.48 -8.44 -21.11
N ILE A 183 6.96 -9.47 -20.39
CA ILE A 183 8.35 -9.57 -19.93
C ILE A 183 9.18 -10.32 -20.98
N ASP A 184 10.22 -9.67 -21.49
CA ASP A 184 11.22 -10.28 -22.34
C ASP A 184 12.33 -10.97 -21.51
N ALA A 185 13.23 -11.69 -22.16
CA ALA A 185 14.31 -12.42 -21.49
C ALA A 185 15.23 -11.50 -20.65
N LYS A 186 15.47 -10.28 -21.10
CA LYS A 186 16.30 -9.30 -20.38
C LYS A 186 15.60 -8.81 -19.10
N SER A 187 14.32 -8.55 -19.18
CA SER A 187 13.49 -8.16 -18.03
C SER A 187 13.32 -9.32 -17.06
N GLN A 188 13.15 -10.55 -17.56
CA GLN A 188 13.09 -11.75 -16.72
C GLN A 188 14.37 -11.93 -15.89
N ALA A 189 15.54 -11.77 -16.50
CA ALA A 189 16.80 -11.84 -15.77
C ALA A 189 16.91 -10.81 -14.62
N LYS A 190 16.30 -9.63 -14.77
CA LYS A 190 16.21 -8.63 -13.68
C LYS A 190 15.24 -9.06 -12.60
N LEU A 191 14.09 -9.64 -12.96
CA LEU A 191 13.08 -10.14 -12.03
C LEU A 191 13.59 -11.32 -11.21
N ASP A 192 14.44 -12.17 -11.79
CA ASP A 192 15.10 -13.31 -11.14
C ASP A 192 16.26 -12.89 -10.23
N GLY A 193 16.69 -11.65 -10.32
CA GLY A 193 17.77 -11.09 -9.51
C GLY A 193 17.43 -11.00 -8.03
N SER A 194 18.44 -10.73 -7.20
CA SER A 194 18.28 -10.57 -5.74
C SER A 194 17.45 -9.34 -5.40
N PHE A 195 16.36 -9.52 -4.66
CA PHE A 195 15.55 -8.42 -4.16
C PHE A 195 16.34 -7.50 -3.20
N LYS A 196 17.19 -8.08 -2.34
CA LYS A 196 18.05 -7.27 -1.46
C LYS A 196 18.96 -6.33 -2.26
N ARG A 197 19.65 -6.85 -3.27
CA ARG A 197 20.53 -6.02 -4.11
C ARG A 197 19.75 -4.94 -4.87
N PHE A 198 18.61 -5.28 -5.41
CA PHE A 198 17.70 -4.33 -6.05
C PHE A 198 17.27 -3.24 -5.06
N SER A 199 16.88 -3.63 -3.84
CA SER A 199 16.43 -2.72 -2.78
C SER A 199 17.54 -1.76 -2.38
N ASP A 200 18.78 -2.21 -2.22
CA ASP A 200 19.92 -1.36 -1.87
C ASP A 200 20.15 -0.24 -2.91
N ILE A 201 20.04 -0.59 -4.19
CA ILE A 201 20.16 0.38 -5.29
C ILE A 201 19.02 1.40 -5.24
N MET A 202 17.80 0.93 -5.04
CA MET A 202 16.61 1.81 -5.00
C MET A 202 16.56 2.67 -3.73
N LEU A 203 17.03 2.18 -2.59
CA LEU A 203 17.22 2.95 -1.36
C LEU A 203 18.22 4.09 -1.58
N GLY A 204 19.31 3.83 -2.29
CA GLY A 204 20.27 4.86 -2.67
C GLY A 204 19.65 5.98 -3.51
N ARG A 205 18.75 5.63 -4.44
CA ARG A 205 17.99 6.60 -5.23
C ARG A 205 17.03 7.41 -4.37
N SER A 206 16.29 6.75 -3.48
CA SER A 206 15.37 7.43 -2.54
C SER A 206 16.10 8.40 -1.64
N ALA A 207 17.27 8.02 -1.12
CA ALA A 207 18.10 8.90 -0.30
C ALA A 207 18.61 10.12 -1.09
N SER A 208 18.99 9.94 -2.35
CA SER A 208 19.41 11.05 -3.22
C SER A 208 18.27 12.02 -3.48
N GLU A 209 17.06 11.53 -3.73
CA GLU A 209 15.85 12.32 -3.91
C GLU A 209 15.54 13.16 -2.66
N LEU A 210 15.59 12.54 -1.47
CA LEU A 210 15.35 13.21 -0.20
C LEU A 210 16.43 14.25 0.12
N LYS A 211 17.68 13.92 -0.14
CA LYS A 211 18.80 14.86 0.03
C LYS A 211 18.64 16.06 -0.88
N GLU A 212 18.32 15.87 -2.15
CA GLU A 212 18.07 16.96 -3.09
C GLU A 212 16.94 17.87 -2.62
N ALA A 213 15.82 17.28 -2.16
CA ALA A 213 14.66 18.03 -1.70
C ALA A 213 14.93 18.85 -0.43
N PHE A 214 15.78 18.36 0.49
CA PHE A 214 15.90 18.90 1.85
C PHE A 214 17.30 19.34 2.25
N THR A 215 18.26 19.42 1.32
CA THR A 215 19.66 19.77 1.66
C THR A 215 19.82 21.21 2.12
N ARG A 216 18.95 22.13 1.68
CA ARG A 216 18.92 23.54 2.09
C ARG A 216 17.76 23.83 3.03
N THR A 217 17.84 24.93 3.74
CA THR A 217 16.70 25.46 4.49
C THR A 217 15.62 25.91 3.52
N LEU A 218 14.38 25.53 3.79
CA LEU A 218 13.20 25.81 2.98
C LEU A 218 12.30 26.81 3.73
N ASN A 219 11.52 27.59 2.99
CA ASN A 219 10.41 28.34 3.55
C ASN A 219 9.15 27.45 3.66
N GLU A 220 8.06 27.99 4.24
CA GLU A 220 6.82 27.25 4.47
C GLU A 220 6.23 26.65 3.19
N ASP A 221 6.12 27.46 2.15
CA ASP A 221 5.53 27.03 0.87
C ASP A 221 6.39 25.94 0.22
N GLU A 222 7.70 26.09 0.25
CA GLU A 222 8.64 25.08 -0.25
C GLU A 222 8.53 23.76 0.52
N TYR A 223 8.35 23.79 1.85
CA TYR A 223 8.09 22.55 2.61
C TYR A 223 6.80 21.88 2.16
N GLN A 224 5.71 22.64 1.98
CA GLN A 224 4.44 22.10 1.50
C GLN A 224 4.56 21.49 0.09
N GLU A 225 5.32 22.12 -0.81
CA GLU A 225 5.60 21.61 -2.15
C GLU A 225 6.36 20.29 -2.13
N GLN A 226 7.25 20.08 -1.15
CA GLN A 226 8.03 18.84 -1.02
C GLN A 226 7.25 17.71 -0.33
N LEU A 227 6.13 17.96 0.32
CA LEU A 227 5.37 16.94 1.06
C LEU A 227 4.96 15.74 0.19
N PRO A 228 4.44 15.89 -1.03
CA PRO A 228 4.12 14.74 -1.88
C PRO A 228 5.36 13.90 -2.24
N ARG A 229 6.52 14.54 -2.48
CA ARG A 229 7.79 13.86 -2.76
C ARG A 229 8.26 13.07 -1.54
N LEU A 230 8.27 13.71 -0.37
CA LEU A 230 8.61 13.08 0.90
C LEU A 230 7.72 11.86 1.18
N THR A 231 6.41 12.00 1.02
CA THR A 231 5.45 10.90 1.22
C THR A 231 5.78 9.70 0.33
N ARG A 232 6.03 9.92 -0.95
CA ARG A 232 6.41 8.84 -1.89
C ARG A 232 7.72 8.16 -1.48
N GLN A 233 8.72 8.91 -1.05
CA GLN A 233 10.02 8.34 -0.67
C GLN A 233 9.93 7.57 0.65
N VAL A 234 9.15 8.01 1.62
CA VAL A 234 8.88 7.24 2.85
C VAL A 234 8.25 5.90 2.53
N LEU A 235 7.26 5.87 1.65
CA LEU A 235 6.62 4.61 1.20
C LEU A 235 7.62 3.70 0.46
N ALA A 236 8.48 4.27 -0.38
CA ALA A 236 9.54 3.52 -1.05
C ALA A 236 10.49 2.84 -0.04
N ILE A 237 10.93 3.59 0.96
CA ILE A 237 11.83 3.07 1.99
C ILE A 237 11.17 1.94 2.78
N ILE A 238 9.90 2.06 3.11
CA ILE A 238 9.12 1.00 3.77
C ILE A 238 9.11 -0.30 2.95
N LEU A 239 8.96 -0.20 1.63
CA LEU A 239 8.97 -1.35 0.73
C LEU A 239 10.33 -2.00 0.54
N LEU A 240 11.42 -1.26 0.76
CA LEU A 240 12.76 -1.66 0.37
C LEU A 240 13.69 -2.01 1.55
N SER A 241 13.28 -1.74 2.79
CA SER A 241 14.17 -1.83 3.97
C SER A 241 14.17 -3.19 4.66
N GLY A 242 13.39 -4.15 4.19
CA GLY A 242 13.09 -5.39 4.92
C GLY A 242 14.26 -6.36 5.13
N ALA A 243 15.36 -6.20 4.39
CA ALA A 243 16.56 -7.02 4.57
C ALA A 243 17.39 -6.63 5.80
N TYR A 244 17.05 -5.54 6.46
CA TYR A 244 17.80 -4.96 7.58
C TYR A 244 16.99 -5.04 8.88
N PRO A 245 17.65 -5.11 10.05
CA PRO A 245 16.99 -5.17 11.34
C PRO A 245 16.22 -3.86 11.64
N ASP A 246 15.14 -3.97 12.38
CA ASP A 246 14.29 -2.84 12.74
C ASP A 246 15.02 -1.79 13.58
N SER A 247 16.03 -2.20 14.35
CA SER A 247 16.90 -1.29 15.10
C SER A 247 17.70 -0.32 14.22
N GLU A 248 17.95 -0.68 12.96
CA GLU A 248 18.64 0.17 11.98
C GLU A 248 17.67 0.95 11.11
N THR A 249 16.59 0.30 10.68
CA THR A 249 15.62 0.90 9.77
C THR A 249 14.65 1.85 10.47
N GLY A 250 14.23 1.51 11.70
CA GLY A 250 13.27 2.28 12.47
C GLY A 250 13.69 3.75 12.66
N PRO A 251 14.84 4.04 13.26
CA PRO A 251 15.27 5.44 13.46
C PRO A 251 15.37 6.26 12.17
N TYR A 252 15.81 5.64 11.08
CA TYR A 252 15.88 6.27 9.76
C TYR A 252 14.48 6.62 9.22
N ILE A 253 13.57 5.66 9.23
CA ILE A 253 12.20 5.86 8.74
C ILE A 253 11.44 6.85 9.61
N ASP A 254 11.53 6.71 10.92
CA ASP A 254 10.79 7.54 11.88
C ASP A 254 11.20 9.01 11.80
N SER A 255 12.47 9.31 11.55
CA SER A 255 12.93 10.68 11.37
C SER A 255 12.32 11.35 10.13
N TRP A 256 12.19 10.63 9.02
CA TRP A 256 11.52 11.15 7.81
C TRP A 256 10.00 11.25 8.01
N ARG A 257 9.39 10.30 8.72
CA ARG A 257 7.97 10.37 9.10
C ARG A 257 7.68 11.55 10.03
N GLU A 258 8.57 11.88 10.94
CA GLU A 258 8.42 13.06 11.81
C GLU A 258 8.42 14.35 10.98
N LEU A 259 9.32 14.49 10.03
CA LEU A 259 9.32 15.63 9.11
C LEU A 259 8.02 15.65 8.27
N GLN A 260 7.61 14.52 7.73
CA GLN A 260 6.36 14.39 6.97
C GLN A 260 5.14 14.83 7.80
N SER A 261 5.04 14.35 9.03
CA SER A 261 3.96 14.71 9.96
C SER A 261 4.00 16.20 10.31
N ALA A 262 5.18 16.74 10.62
CA ALA A 262 5.34 18.15 10.92
C ALA A 262 4.84 19.03 9.76
N ILE A 263 5.22 18.71 8.52
CA ILE A 263 4.78 19.46 7.33
C ILE A 263 3.27 19.30 7.11
N ALA A 264 2.74 18.08 7.17
CA ALA A 264 1.32 17.79 6.94
C ALA A 264 0.40 18.49 7.96
N GLU A 265 0.85 18.61 9.20
CA GLU A 265 0.15 19.24 10.30
C GLU A 265 0.47 20.75 10.45
N ARG A 266 1.29 21.29 9.55
CA ARG A 266 1.73 22.68 9.54
C ARG A 266 2.40 23.13 10.87
N ARG A 267 3.13 22.21 11.52
CA ARG A 267 3.91 22.49 12.73
C ARG A 267 5.25 23.18 12.38
N GLN A 268 5.21 24.41 11.89
CA GLN A 268 6.34 25.14 11.34
C GLN A 268 7.58 25.19 12.25
N GLY A 269 7.38 25.34 13.55
CA GLY A 269 8.47 25.35 14.53
C GLY A 269 9.28 24.05 14.61
N TRP A 270 8.78 22.96 14.03
CA TRP A 270 9.43 21.65 14.02
C TRP A 270 10.16 21.32 12.71
N TYR A 271 9.90 22.04 11.63
CA TYR A 271 10.40 21.71 10.30
C TYR A 271 11.92 21.58 10.27
N GLU A 272 12.63 22.59 10.74
CA GLU A 272 14.08 22.65 10.63
C GLU A 272 14.76 21.61 11.53
N ALA A 273 14.25 21.39 12.74
CA ALA A 273 14.77 20.36 13.65
C ALA A 273 14.56 18.96 13.07
N SER A 274 13.35 18.65 12.59
CA SER A 274 13.02 17.36 11.98
C SER A 274 13.81 17.12 10.69
N ARG A 275 13.99 18.15 9.85
CA ARG A 275 14.82 18.08 8.64
C ARG A 275 16.27 17.72 8.96
N LYS A 276 16.87 18.42 9.90
CA LYS A 276 18.26 18.17 10.33
C LYS A 276 18.40 16.77 10.93
N GLN A 277 17.44 16.35 11.75
CA GLN A 277 17.42 15.01 12.33
C GLN A 277 17.38 13.94 11.25
N ALA A 278 16.47 14.06 10.28
CA ALA A 278 16.32 13.11 9.18
C ALA A 278 17.59 13.01 8.34
N LEU A 279 18.23 14.15 8.01
CA LEU A 279 19.48 14.19 7.24
C LEU A 279 20.69 13.68 8.02
N SER A 280 20.64 13.62 9.35
CA SER A 280 21.76 13.16 10.19
C SER A 280 21.95 11.66 10.21
N HIS A 281 20.91 10.90 9.85
CA HIS A 281 20.97 9.43 9.85
C HIS A 281 21.81 8.91 8.68
N ALA A 282 22.80 8.09 9.00
CA ALA A 282 23.58 7.40 7.98
C ALA A 282 22.73 6.37 7.24
N PRO A 283 22.98 6.13 5.94
CA PRO A 283 22.32 5.10 5.16
C PRO A 283 22.63 3.70 5.71
N PHE A 284 21.64 3.02 6.30
CA PHE A 284 21.81 1.69 6.91
C PHE A 284 22.16 0.59 5.90
N TRP A 285 21.71 0.73 4.65
CA TRP A 285 21.94 -0.27 3.58
C TRP A 285 23.38 -0.31 3.08
N LEU A 286 24.20 0.68 3.39
CA LEU A 286 25.63 0.68 3.05
C LEU A 286 26.44 -0.23 3.99
N ASN A 287 25.95 -0.47 5.20
CA ASN A 287 26.63 -1.31 6.18
C ASN A 287 26.57 -2.80 5.82
N GLY A 288 25.66 -3.21 4.96
CA GLY A 288 25.51 -4.60 4.48
C GLY A 288 26.47 -5.00 3.35
N ALA A 289 27.24 -4.07 2.80
CA ALA A 289 28.21 -4.36 1.74
C ALA A 289 29.52 -5.01 2.22
N VAL A 290 29.68 -5.18 3.56
CA VAL A 290 30.92 -5.66 4.20
C VAL A 290 30.74 -7.03 4.85
N ARG A 291 29.65 -7.75 4.57
CA ARG A 291 29.47 -9.13 5.09
C ARG A 291 29.24 -10.15 3.99
#